data_74d47b2648ca95d6470802114b769ee1
#
_entry.id   74d47b2648ca95d6470802114b769ee1
#
_cell.length_a   1.000
_cell.length_b   1.000
_cell.length_c   1.000
_cell.angle_alpha   90.00
_cell.angle_beta   90.00
_cell.angle_gamma   90.00
#
_symmetry.space_group_name_H-M   'P 1'
#
loop_
_entity.id
_entity.type
_entity.pdbx_description
1 polymer ?
#
loop_
_entity_poly.entity_id
_entity_poly.type
_entity_poly.pdbx_seq_one_letter_code
_entity_poly.pdbx_strand_id
1 'polypeptide(L)'
;MEPKKIAFVAMPFGTKETGFHPGKSVPSEVDFDALWNLAYYPALTRAGYLPVRADTQEGSLIIQDMVAQLMLADLVVADISIPNANVYYETGLRHGGSTQGCLLFSADWASPVFDLAQIRRRTYTLGPEPLKSNDYEQIEEQIFQTVSTLDASSNPVRELIDSNSLARGHSSQLEEARDAAIRFQTDVRACKMKTNAWEAKRAVLQMLKEYNAHFLPPYATRELFELIRDVLGWQALIDFYAKLRDESRKFPFFREQIALAKCKTGDTAQAISEVETLIEQHGQTGERSRLLGWFYKHRYFELDRGRGKTLALKAAIQHYEKGFKLDLNHYGCARNLLVLYPLRNQDGDADAAANMAAHILYVCDHKELLNTHDKWVPAARLLVAFHTQNIDQARSLADSVALAGLANWELALCIEFLELLVEQIPRDSQDVFHSLIEGFKYDISIDQAHLVKSLSVLLLETGRDYRKCQNVKARPAREGEKIVSMVESGRETVNTAGAGDYVVENQTGAKEQYIVSREKFKQRYSEDRKIDDEWSLYKPLGLVKGIQVDRNILNIFQQEGSFYITASWGEAQKVDEGDMLVTTLPLTEKLEIYRVAGKEFSETYTSHSG
;
A
#
# COMPACT_ATOMS: atom_id res chain seq x y z
N MET A 1 14.72 17.73 17.24
CA MET A 1 14.13 18.70 16.29
C MET A 1 12.85 19.18 16.93
N GLU A 2 12.67 20.49 17.08
CA GLU A 2 11.38 21.02 17.54
C GLU A 2 10.27 20.62 16.57
N PRO A 3 9.07 20.28 17.06
CA PRO A 3 7.95 19.92 16.20
C PRO A 3 7.61 21.11 15.29
N LYS A 4 7.53 20.86 13.98
CA LYS A 4 7.14 21.89 13.03
C LYS A 4 5.67 22.29 13.30
N LYS A 5 5.42 23.59 13.41
CA LYS A 5 4.07 24.14 13.49
C LYS A 5 3.26 23.79 12.23
N ILE A 6 1.99 23.52 12.37
CA ILE A 6 1.10 23.17 11.26
C ILE A 6 0.38 24.42 10.76
N ALA A 7 0.42 24.65 9.44
CA ALA A 7 -0.42 25.63 8.77
C ALA A 7 -1.47 24.92 7.90
N PHE A 8 -2.75 25.05 8.24
CA PHE A 8 -3.85 24.57 7.43
C PHE A 8 -4.29 25.65 6.44
N VAL A 9 -4.44 25.29 5.15
CA VAL A 9 -4.86 26.23 4.11
C VAL A 9 -6.23 25.82 3.56
N ALA A 10 -7.22 26.66 3.84
CA ALA A 10 -8.56 26.59 3.30
C ALA A 10 -8.61 27.40 1.99
N MET A 11 -8.68 26.72 0.84
CA MET A 11 -8.69 27.36 -0.47
C MET A 11 -9.49 26.51 -1.48
N PRO A 12 -10.01 27.11 -2.56
CA PRO A 12 -10.59 26.34 -3.66
C PRO A 12 -9.57 25.35 -4.26
N PHE A 13 -10.05 24.30 -4.93
CA PHE A 13 -9.23 23.29 -5.62
C PHE A 13 -9.41 23.42 -7.13
N GLY A 14 -8.36 23.09 -7.88
CA GLY A 14 -8.37 23.15 -9.34
C GLY A 14 -8.54 24.56 -9.89
N THR A 15 -8.81 24.65 -11.18
CA THR A 15 -9.06 25.93 -11.86
C THR A 15 -10.50 26.38 -11.65
N LYS A 16 -10.68 27.67 -11.32
CA LYS A 16 -11.98 28.30 -11.09
C LYS A 16 -12.13 29.54 -11.92
N GLU A 17 -13.29 29.71 -12.55
CA GLU A 17 -13.65 30.93 -13.24
C GLU A 17 -13.82 32.10 -12.23
N THR A 18 -13.29 33.26 -12.58
CA THR A 18 -13.33 34.43 -11.68
C THR A 18 -14.68 35.15 -11.68
N GLY A 19 -15.47 34.94 -12.70
CA GLY A 19 -16.73 35.64 -12.88
C GLY A 19 -16.58 37.12 -13.31
N PHE A 20 -17.67 37.86 -13.30
CA PHE A 20 -17.69 39.24 -13.73
C PHE A 20 -17.37 40.21 -12.57
N HIS A 21 -16.33 41.03 -12.74
CA HIS A 21 -15.91 42.07 -11.80
C HIS A 21 -15.99 43.46 -12.46
N PRO A 22 -17.06 44.26 -12.19
CA PRO A 22 -17.24 45.53 -12.84
C PRO A 22 -16.06 46.48 -12.63
N GLY A 23 -15.52 47.03 -13.73
CA GLY A 23 -14.46 48.04 -13.70
C GLY A 23 -13.08 47.54 -13.27
N LYS A 24 -12.87 46.21 -13.14
CA LYS A 24 -11.59 45.59 -12.83
C LYS A 24 -11.12 44.70 -13.96
N SER A 25 -9.83 44.74 -14.24
CA SER A 25 -9.18 43.80 -15.15
C SER A 25 -8.76 42.58 -14.33
N VAL A 26 -9.41 41.43 -14.55
CA VAL A 26 -9.21 40.21 -13.80
C VAL A 26 -8.90 39.08 -14.75
N PRO A 27 -8.14 38.02 -14.34
CA PRO A 27 -7.97 36.85 -15.15
C PRO A 27 -9.30 36.12 -15.37
N SER A 28 -9.47 35.42 -16.48
CA SER A 28 -10.69 34.64 -16.75
C SER A 28 -10.90 33.53 -15.74
N GLU A 29 -9.80 32.96 -15.27
CA GLU A 29 -9.77 31.86 -14.34
C GLU A 29 -8.54 31.94 -13.43
N VAL A 30 -8.57 31.23 -12.29
CA VAL A 30 -7.45 31.08 -11.36
C VAL A 30 -7.19 29.59 -11.13
N ASP A 31 -5.96 29.17 -11.33
CA ASP A 31 -5.49 27.84 -10.98
C ASP A 31 -5.01 27.83 -9.52
N PHE A 32 -5.88 27.34 -8.63
CA PHE A 32 -5.59 27.24 -7.20
C PHE A 32 -4.59 26.13 -6.85
N ASP A 33 -4.45 25.11 -7.70
CA ASP A 33 -3.44 24.07 -7.48
C ASP A 33 -2.03 24.60 -7.80
N ALA A 34 -1.91 25.42 -8.84
CA ALA A 34 -0.66 26.13 -9.11
C ALA A 34 -0.34 27.15 -8.00
N LEU A 35 -1.32 27.93 -7.53
CA LEU A 35 -1.13 28.84 -6.39
C LEU A 35 -0.71 28.09 -5.12
N TRP A 36 -1.29 26.94 -4.85
CA TRP A 36 -0.87 26.09 -3.73
C TRP A 36 0.57 25.65 -3.88
N ASN A 37 0.92 25.02 -5.00
CA ASN A 37 2.22 24.40 -5.21
C ASN A 37 3.38 25.40 -5.34
N LEU A 38 3.12 26.54 -5.98
CA LEU A 38 4.16 27.51 -6.37
C LEU A 38 4.21 28.74 -5.46
N ALA A 39 3.19 29.01 -4.64
CA ALA A 39 3.18 30.16 -3.75
C ALA A 39 2.89 29.80 -2.28
N TYR A 40 1.74 29.21 -1.95
CA TYR A 40 1.36 28.96 -0.55
C TYR A 40 2.26 27.94 0.13
N TYR A 41 2.45 26.77 -0.49
CA TYR A 41 3.26 25.70 0.09
C TYR A 41 4.72 26.11 0.35
N PRO A 42 5.45 26.70 -0.62
CA PRO A 42 6.82 27.13 -0.39
C PRO A 42 6.92 28.29 0.61
N ALA A 43 6.01 29.28 0.58
CA ALA A 43 6.01 30.40 1.52
C ALA A 43 5.85 29.92 2.98
N LEU A 44 4.87 29.06 3.22
CA LEU A 44 4.58 28.53 4.57
C LEU A 44 5.70 27.62 5.05
N THR A 45 6.28 26.80 4.15
CA THR A 45 7.44 25.96 4.48
C THR A 45 8.65 26.79 4.87
N ARG A 46 8.93 27.87 4.14
CA ARG A 46 10.01 28.82 4.43
C ARG A 46 9.78 29.56 5.75
N ALA A 47 8.50 29.84 6.11
CA ALA A 47 8.13 30.42 7.39
C ALA A 47 8.17 29.43 8.56
N GLY A 48 8.60 28.18 8.35
CA GLY A 48 8.79 27.18 9.39
C GLY A 48 7.58 26.32 9.70
N TYR A 49 6.52 26.42 8.91
CA TYR A 49 5.32 25.61 9.06
C TYR A 49 5.40 24.31 8.23
N LEU A 50 4.56 23.36 8.60
CA LEU A 50 4.16 22.24 7.77
C LEU A 50 2.82 22.58 7.12
N PRO A 51 2.78 22.90 5.82
CA PRO A 51 1.55 23.25 5.15
C PRO A 51 0.69 22.01 4.89
N VAL A 52 -0.62 22.13 5.13
CA VAL A 52 -1.62 21.08 4.88
C VAL A 52 -2.81 21.71 4.18
N ARG A 53 -3.33 21.08 3.14
CA ARG A 53 -4.55 21.47 2.41
C ARG A 53 -5.59 20.34 2.51
N ALA A 54 -6.88 20.67 2.53
CA ALA A 54 -7.96 19.73 2.82
C ALA A 54 -8.10 18.58 1.79
N ASP A 55 -7.67 18.77 0.54
CA ASP A 55 -7.77 17.78 -0.55
C ASP A 55 -6.70 16.69 -0.54
N THR A 56 -5.70 16.80 0.34
CA THR A 56 -4.61 15.80 0.40
C THR A 56 -5.01 14.49 1.06
N GLN A 57 -6.31 14.31 1.41
CA GLN A 57 -6.80 13.12 2.12
C GLN A 57 -7.91 12.41 1.38
N GLU A 58 -7.73 11.10 1.14
CA GLU A 58 -8.75 10.20 0.59
C GLU A 58 -9.43 9.39 1.72
N GLY A 59 -10.76 9.34 1.74
CA GLY A 59 -11.51 8.42 2.63
C GLY A 59 -12.84 8.95 3.17
N SER A 60 -13.66 8.06 3.73
CA SER A 60 -15.02 8.31 4.21
C SER A 60 -15.14 9.19 5.47
N LEU A 61 -14.02 9.55 6.12
CA LEU A 61 -13.97 10.40 7.31
C LEU A 61 -13.38 11.81 7.04
N ILE A 62 -13.32 12.21 5.79
CA ILE A 62 -12.71 13.50 5.33
C ILE A 62 -13.13 14.68 6.20
N ILE A 63 -14.42 14.80 6.53
CA ILE A 63 -14.94 15.95 7.30
C ILE A 63 -14.38 15.96 8.73
N GLN A 64 -14.30 14.82 9.41
CA GLN A 64 -13.81 14.78 10.79
C GLN A 64 -12.31 15.05 10.87
N ASP A 65 -11.54 14.48 9.95
CA ASP A 65 -10.09 14.70 9.87
C ASP A 65 -9.78 16.15 9.49
N MET A 66 -10.51 16.72 8.54
CA MET A 66 -10.42 18.12 8.15
C MET A 66 -10.73 19.05 9.32
N VAL A 67 -11.83 18.82 10.04
CA VAL A 67 -12.21 19.63 11.20
C VAL A 67 -11.16 19.52 12.30
N ALA A 68 -10.64 18.32 12.58
CA ALA A 68 -9.58 18.13 13.57
C ALA A 68 -8.31 18.91 13.18
N GLN A 69 -7.86 18.80 11.93
CA GLN A 69 -6.69 19.55 11.44
C GLN A 69 -6.92 21.06 11.46
N LEU A 70 -8.08 21.51 11.04
CA LEU A 70 -8.47 22.92 11.08
C LEU A 70 -8.44 23.48 12.52
N MET A 71 -8.91 22.71 13.51
CA MET A 71 -8.92 23.13 14.92
C MET A 71 -7.53 23.06 15.57
N LEU A 72 -6.70 22.11 15.16
CA LEU A 72 -5.39 21.84 15.75
C LEU A 72 -4.25 22.64 15.09
N ALA A 73 -4.47 23.19 13.90
CA ALA A 73 -3.44 23.96 13.21
C ALA A 73 -2.99 25.17 14.03
N ASP A 74 -1.67 25.42 14.06
CA ASP A 74 -1.08 26.61 14.68
C ASP A 74 -1.44 27.88 13.90
N LEU A 75 -1.62 27.76 12.57
CA LEU A 75 -2.06 28.81 11.68
C LEU A 75 -3.12 28.25 10.74
N VAL A 76 -4.20 28.99 10.53
CA VAL A 76 -5.14 28.74 9.44
C VAL A 76 -5.12 29.92 8.48
N VAL A 77 -4.85 29.62 7.23
CA VAL A 77 -4.88 30.56 6.11
C VAL A 77 -6.11 30.25 5.26
N ALA A 78 -6.93 31.23 4.97
CA ALA A 78 -8.09 31.06 4.09
C ALA A 78 -8.00 32.00 2.87
N ASP A 79 -8.00 31.41 1.68
CA ASP A 79 -8.06 32.15 0.43
C ASP A 79 -9.51 32.37 0.01
N ILE A 80 -9.92 33.63 0.05
CA ILE A 80 -11.28 34.07 -0.25
C ILE A 80 -11.37 34.90 -1.56
N SER A 81 -10.43 34.67 -2.48
CA SER A 81 -10.39 35.38 -3.78
C SER A 81 -11.65 35.12 -4.60
N ILE A 82 -12.14 33.90 -4.60
CA ILE A 82 -13.36 33.47 -5.29
C ILE A 82 -14.33 32.89 -4.26
N PRO A 83 -15.63 33.26 -4.31
CA PRO A 83 -16.63 32.70 -3.41
C PRO A 83 -16.64 31.16 -3.44
N ASN A 84 -16.41 30.55 -2.29
CA ASN A 84 -16.39 29.09 -2.14
C ASN A 84 -17.05 28.70 -0.81
N ALA A 85 -18.13 27.92 -0.89
CA ALA A 85 -18.90 27.54 0.29
C ALA A 85 -18.09 26.73 1.31
N ASN A 86 -17.17 25.85 0.86
CA ASN A 86 -16.32 25.04 1.74
C ASN A 86 -15.33 25.92 2.51
N VAL A 87 -14.65 26.85 1.80
CA VAL A 87 -13.72 27.80 2.44
C VAL A 87 -14.42 28.63 3.50
N TYR A 88 -15.66 29.07 3.22
CA TYR A 88 -16.43 29.84 4.18
C TYR A 88 -16.87 29.00 5.38
N TYR A 89 -17.26 27.76 5.15
CA TYR A 89 -17.59 26.80 6.21
C TYR A 89 -16.38 26.52 7.12
N GLU A 90 -15.23 26.28 6.54
CA GLU A 90 -13.97 26.04 7.25
C GLU A 90 -13.53 27.26 8.06
N THR A 91 -13.61 28.44 7.47
CA THR A 91 -13.33 29.73 8.15
C THR A 91 -14.27 29.93 9.33
N GLY A 92 -15.58 29.70 9.15
CA GLY A 92 -16.58 29.80 10.20
C GLY A 92 -16.38 28.82 11.34
N LEU A 93 -16.06 27.55 11.01
CA LEU A 93 -15.72 26.53 12.00
C LEU A 93 -14.52 26.94 12.85
N ARG A 94 -13.45 27.41 12.21
CA ARG A 94 -12.24 27.87 12.93
C ARG A 94 -12.54 29.04 13.85
N HIS A 95 -13.28 30.03 13.38
CA HIS A 95 -13.66 31.20 14.20
C HIS A 95 -14.54 30.81 15.39
N GLY A 96 -15.49 29.89 15.22
CA GLY A 96 -16.35 29.39 16.30
C GLY A 96 -15.66 28.45 17.28
N GLY A 97 -14.77 27.59 16.78
CA GLY A 97 -14.19 26.49 17.54
C GLY A 97 -12.80 26.76 18.15
N SER A 98 -12.08 27.79 17.72
CA SER A 98 -10.70 28.07 18.19
C SER A 98 -10.59 29.44 18.84
N THR A 99 -9.57 29.62 19.66
CA THR A 99 -9.18 30.93 20.20
C THR A 99 -8.49 31.80 19.15
N GLN A 100 -7.82 31.17 18.17
CA GLN A 100 -7.16 31.86 17.06
C GLN A 100 -8.07 31.87 15.83
N GLY A 101 -8.09 32.97 15.10
CA GLY A 101 -8.85 33.12 13.87
C GLY A 101 -8.14 32.56 12.63
N CYS A 102 -8.62 33.02 11.48
CA CYS A 102 -8.00 32.74 10.18
C CYS A 102 -7.24 33.98 9.67
N LEU A 103 -6.09 33.74 9.07
CA LEU A 103 -5.41 34.73 8.24
C LEU A 103 -6.07 34.72 6.85
N LEU A 104 -6.88 35.76 6.55
CA LEU A 104 -7.57 35.83 5.28
C LEU A 104 -6.67 36.42 4.20
N PHE A 105 -6.52 35.72 3.09
CA PHE A 105 -5.91 36.19 1.86
C PHE A 105 -6.93 36.32 0.74
N SER A 106 -6.69 37.23 -0.17
CA SER A 106 -7.44 37.32 -1.42
C SER A 106 -6.62 38.00 -2.51
N ALA A 107 -6.95 37.71 -3.77
CA ALA A 107 -6.50 38.55 -4.87
C ALA A 107 -6.95 40.00 -4.66
N ASP A 108 -6.15 40.95 -5.12
CA ASP A 108 -6.39 42.39 -4.97
C ASP A 108 -7.69 42.87 -5.63
N TRP A 109 -8.13 42.21 -6.69
CA TRP A 109 -9.41 42.48 -7.36
C TRP A 109 -10.61 41.82 -6.67
N ALA A 110 -10.43 40.86 -5.77
CA ALA A 110 -11.53 40.11 -5.17
C ALA A 110 -12.50 41.00 -4.37
N SER A 111 -13.76 40.62 -4.45
CA SER A 111 -14.84 41.27 -3.68
C SER A 111 -15.40 40.24 -2.71
N PRO A 112 -14.97 40.24 -1.44
CA PRO A 112 -15.42 39.25 -0.46
C PRO A 112 -16.91 39.42 -0.15
N VAL A 113 -17.56 38.34 0.28
CA VAL A 113 -18.94 38.39 0.78
C VAL A 113 -19.06 39.31 1.98
N PHE A 114 -20.25 39.87 2.18
CA PHE A 114 -20.52 40.92 3.17
C PHE A 114 -19.94 40.62 4.57
N ASP A 115 -20.19 39.45 5.10
CA ASP A 115 -19.76 39.07 6.46
C ASP A 115 -18.23 39.02 6.62
N LEU A 116 -17.50 38.54 5.60
CA LEU A 116 -16.04 38.50 5.60
C LEU A 116 -15.39 39.82 5.16
N ALA A 117 -16.14 40.75 4.55
CA ALA A 117 -15.63 42.05 4.13
C ALA A 117 -15.18 42.92 5.30
N GLN A 118 -15.71 42.66 6.49
CA GLN A 118 -15.39 43.41 7.71
C GLN A 118 -14.16 42.87 8.46
N ILE A 119 -13.69 41.67 8.10
CA ILE A 119 -12.51 41.06 8.70
C ILE A 119 -11.27 41.54 7.95
N ARG A 120 -10.19 41.82 8.69
CA ARG A 120 -8.91 42.24 8.10
C ARG A 120 -8.37 41.11 7.21
N ARG A 121 -8.18 41.45 5.94
CA ARG A 121 -7.58 40.53 4.94
C ARG A 121 -6.26 41.08 4.43
N ARG A 122 -5.43 40.19 3.92
CA ARG A 122 -4.23 40.51 3.16
C ARG A 122 -4.48 40.24 1.68
N THR A 123 -3.86 41.03 0.82
CA THR A 123 -4.04 40.87 -0.62
C THR A 123 -2.72 40.51 -1.29
N TYR A 124 -2.82 39.74 -2.33
CA TYR A 124 -1.74 39.50 -3.29
C TYR A 124 -2.20 39.96 -4.67
N THR A 125 -1.24 40.37 -5.51
CA THR A 125 -1.55 40.87 -6.84
C THR A 125 -1.70 39.73 -7.82
N LEU A 126 -2.85 39.68 -8.50
CA LEU A 126 -3.18 38.72 -9.51
C LEU A 126 -3.71 39.43 -10.76
N GLY A 127 -2.82 39.62 -11.75
CA GLY A 127 -3.14 40.33 -12.99
C GLY A 127 -4.06 39.57 -13.93
N PRO A 128 -4.53 40.25 -15.03
CA PRO A 128 -5.47 39.65 -15.99
C PRO A 128 -4.84 38.59 -16.91
N GLU A 129 -3.53 38.58 -17.05
CA GLU A 129 -2.80 37.65 -17.90
C GLU A 129 -2.58 36.33 -17.14
N PRO A 130 -2.43 35.19 -17.88
CA PRO A 130 -2.02 33.94 -17.26
C PRO A 130 -0.73 34.08 -16.46
N LEU A 131 -0.69 33.57 -15.22
CA LEU A 131 0.44 33.67 -14.33
C LEU A 131 1.69 32.99 -14.91
N LYS A 132 2.83 33.67 -14.81
CA LYS A 132 4.16 33.18 -15.15
C LYS A 132 4.90 32.82 -13.86
N SER A 133 6.02 32.11 -13.98
CA SER A 133 6.83 31.71 -12.81
C SER A 133 7.17 32.87 -11.89
N ASN A 134 7.57 34.02 -12.42
CA ASN A 134 7.89 35.21 -11.63
C ASN A 134 6.70 35.79 -10.85
N ASP A 135 5.48 35.61 -11.34
CA ASP A 135 4.28 36.10 -10.65
C ASP A 135 4.00 35.24 -9.41
N TYR A 136 4.18 33.93 -9.50
CA TYR A 136 4.09 33.02 -8.35
C TYR A 136 5.16 33.32 -7.30
N GLU A 137 6.40 33.63 -7.70
CA GLU A 137 7.48 34.01 -6.79
C GLU A 137 7.15 35.32 -6.03
N GLN A 138 6.52 36.28 -6.69
CA GLN A 138 6.05 37.51 -6.04
C GLN A 138 4.93 37.24 -5.03
N ILE A 139 3.97 36.39 -5.39
CA ILE A 139 2.88 35.98 -4.49
C ILE A 139 3.43 35.20 -3.30
N GLU A 140 4.37 34.27 -3.54
CA GLU A 140 5.08 33.54 -2.48
C GLU A 140 5.73 34.50 -1.48
N GLU A 141 6.49 35.48 -1.98
CA GLU A 141 7.14 36.46 -1.12
C GLU A 141 6.14 37.30 -0.31
N GLN A 142 5.03 37.72 -0.90
CA GLN A 142 3.96 38.47 -0.20
C GLN A 142 3.34 37.61 0.92
N ILE A 143 3.07 36.33 0.68
CA ILE A 143 2.56 35.39 1.68
C ILE A 143 3.59 35.19 2.78
N PHE A 144 4.86 34.91 2.42
CA PHE A 144 5.95 34.70 3.37
C PHE A 144 6.15 35.89 4.30
N GLN A 145 6.23 37.10 3.76
CA GLN A 145 6.40 38.33 4.55
C GLN A 145 5.23 38.54 5.51
N THR A 146 4.01 38.28 5.05
CA THR A 146 2.82 38.40 5.88
C THR A 146 2.83 37.39 7.04
N VAL A 147 3.15 36.14 6.76
CA VAL A 147 3.16 35.07 7.76
C VAL A 147 4.31 35.24 8.76
N SER A 148 5.48 35.66 8.29
CA SER A 148 6.68 35.85 9.14
C SER A 148 6.54 37.04 10.10
N THR A 149 5.69 38.01 9.80
CA THR A 149 5.45 39.20 10.65
C THR A 149 4.15 39.09 11.45
N LEU A 150 3.50 37.93 11.48
CA LEU A 150 2.23 37.72 12.15
C LEU A 150 2.43 37.51 13.65
N ASP A 151 1.94 38.46 14.47
CA ASP A 151 1.98 38.30 15.93
C ASP A 151 0.86 37.37 16.45
N ALA A 152 -0.35 37.50 15.94
CA ALA A 152 -1.50 36.62 16.19
C ALA A 152 -2.59 36.86 15.15
N SER A 153 -3.36 35.82 14.81
CA SER A 153 -4.55 35.96 13.98
C SER A 153 -5.74 36.39 14.86
N SER A 154 -6.31 37.57 14.54
CA SER A 154 -7.52 38.06 15.17
C SER A 154 -8.70 37.10 14.94
N ASN A 155 -9.47 36.82 15.98
CA ASN A 155 -10.70 36.04 15.88
C ASN A 155 -11.90 36.91 16.14
N PRO A 156 -12.64 37.34 15.10
CA PRO A 156 -13.75 38.30 15.25
C PRO A 156 -14.88 37.75 16.11
N VAL A 157 -15.10 36.45 16.15
CA VAL A 157 -16.11 35.82 17.01
C VAL A 157 -15.71 35.95 18.48
N ARG A 158 -14.42 35.78 18.79
CA ARG A 158 -13.91 35.92 20.18
C ARG A 158 -13.83 37.36 20.64
N GLU A 159 -13.64 38.28 19.73
CA GLU A 159 -13.67 39.74 20.03
C GLU A 159 -15.07 40.23 20.36
N LEU A 160 -16.11 39.65 19.74
CA LEU A 160 -17.51 40.01 19.95
C LEU A 160 -18.15 39.27 21.14
N ILE A 161 -17.75 38.04 21.41
CA ILE A 161 -18.26 37.24 22.52
C ILE A 161 -17.36 37.50 23.72
N ASP A 162 -17.88 38.19 24.74
CA ASP A 162 -17.18 38.46 25.99
C ASP A 162 -16.53 37.18 26.51
N SER A 163 -15.21 37.24 26.73
CA SER A 163 -14.35 36.13 27.16
C SER A 163 -14.80 35.41 28.44
N ASN A 164 -15.79 35.98 29.13
CA ASN A 164 -16.39 35.40 30.33
C ASN A 164 -17.57 34.45 30.07
N SER A 165 -18.18 34.46 28.87
CA SER A 165 -19.38 33.66 28.56
C SER A 165 -19.10 32.30 27.93
N LEU A 166 -17.94 32.10 27.32
CA LEU A 166 -17.46 30.80 26.84
C LEU A 166 -16.45 30.29 27.85
N ALA A 167 -16.94 29.53 28.78
CA ALA A 167 -16.31 29.00 29.99
C ALA A 167 -14.79 28.85 29.93
N ARG A 168 -14.08 29.51 30.85
CA ARG A 168 -12.65 29.38 31.13
C ARG A 168 -12.20 27.90 31.38
N GLY A 169 -13.14 27.00 31.64
CA GLY A 169 -12.86 25.56 31.83
C GLY A 169 -12.69 24.74 30.56
N HIS A 170 -13.13 25.24 29.38
CA HIS A 170 -13.01 24.50 28.12
C HIS A 170 -11.73 24.85 27.36
N SER A 171 -11.12 26.02 27.60
CA SER A 171 -9.92 26.45 26.89
C SER A 171 -8.69 25.63 27.27
N SER A 172 -8.49 25.32 28.55
CA SER A 172 -7.37 24.48 29.01
C SER A 172 -7.50 23.03 28.54
N GLN A 173 -8.73 22.48 28.53
CA GLN A 173 -8.97 21.12 28.01
C GLN A 173 -8.75 21.03 26.49
N LEU A 174 -9.11 22.08 25.73
CA LEU A 174 -8.84 22.15 24.31
C LEU A 174 -7.36 22.33 24.01
N GLU A 175 -6.63 23.11 24.80
CA GLU A 175 -5.18 23.26 24.69
C GLU A 175 -4.45 21.96 25.03
N GLU A 176 -4.82 21.28 26.09
CA GLU A 176 -4.29 19.96 26.45
C GLU A 176 -4.57 18.91 25.37
N ALA A 177 -5.80 18.90 24.82
CA ALA A 177 -6.16 18.00 23.72
C ALA A 177 -5.37 18.32 22.43
N ARG A 178 -5.16 19.61 22.13
CA ARG A 178 -4.33 20.06 21.00
C ARG A 178 -2.89 19.58 21.16
N ASP A 179 -2.30 19.82 22.32
CA ASP A 179 -0.91 19.46 22.58
C ASP A 179 -0.71 17.94 22.56
N ALA A 180 -1.70 17.18 23.06
CA ALA A 180 -1.70 15.72 22.97
C ALA A 180 -1.78 15.24 21.49
N ALA A 181 -2.61 15.89 20.67
CA ALA A 181 -2.72 15.55 19.25
C ALA A 181 -1.45 15.89 18.46
N ILE A 182 -0.81 17.03 18.75
CA ILE A 182 0.48 17.42 18.13
C ILE A 182 1.57 16.40 18.49
N ARG A 183 1.66 16.02 19.77
CA ARG A 183 2.61 14.98 20.21
C ARG A 183 2.35 13.67 19.45
N PHE A 184 1.10 13.21 19.43
CA PHE A 184 0.72 11.99 18.73
C PHE A 184 1.11 12.01 17.23
N GLN A 185 0.78 13.10 16.50
CA GLN A 185 1.15 13.23 15.10
C GLN A 185 2.66 13.27 14.88
N THR A 186 3.40 13.89 15.78
CA THR A 186 4.86 13.91 15.75
C THR A 186 5.42 12.50 15.88
N ASP A 187 4.89 11.70 16.81
CA ASP A 187 5.30 10.32 17.03
C ASP A 187 4.94 9.42 15.85
N VAL A 188 3.75 9.57 15.26
CA VAL A 188 3.36 8.86 14.03
C VAL A 188 4.33 9.17 12.89
N ARG A 189 4.65 10.45 12.67
CA ARG A 189 5.62 10.85 11.64
C ARG A 189 7.00 10.28 11.89
N ALA A 190 7.46 10.34 13.15
CA ALA A 190 8.74 9.75 13.54
C ALA A 190 8.78 8.25 13.26
N CYS A 191 7.68 7.53 13.47
CA CYS A 191 7.56 6.11 13.12
C CYS A 191 7.61 5.89 11.59
N LYS A 192 6.85 6.66 10.82
CA LYS A 192 6.81 6.56 9.34
C LYS A 192 8.16 6.90 8.68
N MET A 193 8.99 7.73 9.30
CA MET A 193 10.33 8.07 8.82
C MET A 193 11.41 7.04 9.17
N LYS A 194 11.09 6.00 9.94
CA LYS A 194 12.05 4.94 10.27
C LYS A 194 12.26 4.04 9.05
N THR A 195 13.48 4.02 8.56
CA THR A 195 13.90 3.13 7.46
C THR A 195 14.23 1.72 7.95
N ASN A 196 14.55 1.58 9.24
CA ASN A 196 14.82 0.29 9.86
C ASN A 196 13.52 -0.25 10.47
N ALA A 197 13.10 -1.37 9.98
CA ALA A 197 11.86 -2.03 10.33
C ALA A 197 11.79 -2.46 11.82
N TRP A 198 12.91 -2.87 12.44
CA TRP A 198 12.94 -3.17 13.88
C TRP A 198 12.74 -1.92 14.74
N GLU A 199 13.34 -0.79 14.32
CA GLU A 199 13.14 0.49 15.00
C GLU A 199 11.70 0.99 14.84
N ALA A 200 11.10 0.83 13.65
CA ALA A 200 9.69 1.15 13.41
C ALA A 200 8.78 0.33 14.31
N LYS A 201 8.98 -1.00 14.37
CA LYS A 201 8.22 -1.90 15.25
C LYS A 201 8.33 -1.50 16.72
N ARG A 202 9.54 -1.23 17.20
CA ARG A 202 9.78 -0.79 18.57
C ARG A 202 9.08 0.53 18.88
N ALA A 203 9.12 1.49 17.95
CA ALA A 203 8.47 2.78 18.09
C ALA A 203 6.94 2.64 18.15
N VAL A 204 6.33 1.84 17.26
CA VAL A 204 4.88 1.58 17.29
C VAL A 204 4.46 0.87 18.58
N LEU A 205 5.23 -0.13 19.04
CA LEU A 205 4.95 -0.80 20.31
C LEU A 205 5.07 0.15 21.52
N GLN A 206 5.97 1.14 21.45
CA GLN A 206 6.06 2.19 22.45
C GLN A 206 4.84 3.10 22.41
N MET A 207 4.41 3.54 21.23
CA MET A 207 3.17 4.32 21.07
C MET A 207 1.95 3.60 21.63
N LEU A 208 1.83 2.28 21.41
CA LEU A 208 0.72 1.48 21.95
C LEU A 208 0.71 1.40 23.49
N LYS A 209 1.84 1.64 24.14
CA LYS A 209 1.92 1.75 25.61
C LYS A 209 1.57 3.15 26.12
N GLU A 210 1.95 4.18 25.36
CA GLU A 210 1.75 5.59 25.73
C GLU A 210 0.33 6.07 25.42
N TYR A 211 -0.21 5.64 24.26
CA TYR A 211 -1.54 6.05 23.81
C TYR A 211 -2.58 4.96 24.09
N ASN A 212 -3.43 5.23 25.06
CA ASN A 212 -4.51 4.31 25.41
C ASN A 212 -5.60 4.31 24.32
N ALA A 213 -5.76 3.17 23.64
CA ALA A 213 -6.73 2.96 22.57
C ALA A 213 -8.16 3.40 22.93
N HIS A 214 -8.52 3.27 24.20
CA HIS A 214 -9.86 3.62 24.70
C HIS A 214 -10.14 5.14 24.67
N PHE A 215 -9.10 5.97 24.74
CA PHE A 215 -9.25 7.43 24.82
C PHE A 215 -8.84 8.17 23.56
N LEU A 216 -8.37 7.45 22.53
CA LEU A 216 -7.98 8.08 21.27
C LEU A 216 -9.20 8.62 20.51
N PRO A 217 -9.14 9.84 19.98
CA PRO A 217 -10.16 10.35 19.07
C PRO A 217 -10.11 9.57 17.73
N PRO A 218 -11.21 9.55 16.96
CA PRO A 218 -11.31 8.75 15.72
C PRO A 218 -10.18 8.97 14.72
N TYR A 219 -9.74 10.21 14.50
CA TYR A 219 -8.64 10.53 13.57
C TYR A 219 -7.29 9.92 14.03
N ALA A 220 -6.95 10.04 15.32
CA ALA A 220 -5.73 9.46 15.86
C ALA A 220 -5.81 7.92 15.88
N THR A 221 -7.00 7.39 16.15
CA THR A 221 -7.26 5.95 16.03
C THR A 221 -7.00 5.45 14.62
N ARG A 222 -7.44 6.19 13.58
CA ARG A 222 -7.21 5.85 12.19
C ARG A 222 -5.73 5.81 11.84
N GLU A 223 -4.97 6.86 12.15
CA GLU A 223 -3.54 6.91 11.85
C GLU A 223 -2.77 5.78 12.55
N LEU A 224 -3.13 5.49 13.81
CA LEU A 224 -2.52 4.39 14.55
C LEU A 224 -2.95 3.03 13.97
N PHE A 225 -4.17 2.91 13.46
CA PHE A 225 -4.68 1.72 12.79
C PHE A 225 -3.86 1.38 11.54
N GLU A 226 -3.63 2.38 10.68
CA GLU A 226 -2.80 2.24 9.49
C GLU A 226 -1.35 1.89 9.86
N LEU A 227 -0.79 2.56 10.86
CA LEU A 227 0.57 2.32 11.32
C LEU A 227 0.74 0.91 11.92
N ILE A 228 -0.24 0.44 12.71
CA ILE A 228 -0.24 -0.93 13.26
C ILE A 228 -0.31 -1.95 12.11
N ARG A 229 -1.21 -1.74 11.15
CA ARG A 229 -1.34 -2.60 9.98
C ARG A 229 -0.02 -2.72 9.22
N ASP A 230 0.60 -1.58 8.92
CA ASP A 230 1.78 -1.51 8.05
C ASP A 230 3.08 -1.97 8.76
N VAL A 231 3.13 -1.88 10.10
CA VAL A 231 4.35 -2.17 10.88
C VAL A 231 4.24 -3.45 11.73
N LEU A 232 3.06 -3.73 12.30
CA LEU A 232 2.86 -4.88 13.20
C LEU A 232 2.02 -6.01 12.58
N GLY A 233 1.32 -5.73 11.47
CA GLY A 233 0.53 -6.69 10.72
C GLY A 233 -0.91 -6.85 11.18
N TRP A 234 -1.63 -7.69 10.45
CA TRP A 234 -3.11 -7.81 10.53
C TRP A 234 -3.61 -8.35 11.87
N GLN A 235 -2.91 -9.30 12.49
CA GLN A 235 -3.32 -9.82 13.79
C GLN A 235 -3.22 -8.76 14.89
N ALA A 236 -2.14 -7.97 14.89
CA ALA A 236 -1.97 -6.88 15.84
C ALA A 236 -3.07 -5.81 15.67
N LEU A 237 -3.52 -5.59 14.41
CA LEU A 237 -4.65 -4.70 14.12
C LEU A 237 -5.96 -5.23 14.72
N ILE A 238 -6.24 -6.52 14.59
CA ILE A 238 -7.43 -7.17 15.19
C ILE A 238 -7.39 -7.04 16.71
N ASP A 239 -6.23 -7.30 17.32
CA ASP A 239 -6.03 -7.21 18.77
C ASP A 239 -6.18 -5.77 19.28
N PHE A 240 -5.74 -4.79 18.50
CA PHE A 240 -5.91 -3.38 18.83
C PHE A 240 -7.37 -2.94 18.71
N TYR A 241 -8.07 -3.35 17.63
CA TYR A 241 -9.49 -3.06 17.47
C TYR A 241 -10.35 -3.56 18.62
N ALA A 242 -10.04 -4.73 19.16
CA ALA A 242 -10.75 -5.29 20.31
C ALA A 242 -10.65 -4.40 21.58
N LYS A 243 -9.62 -3.53 21.67
CA LYS A 243 -9.40 -2.60 22.77
C LYS A 243 -10.05 -1.23 22.56
N LEU A 244 -10.59 -0.96 21.39
CA LEU A 244 -11.29 0.29 21.11
C LEU A 244 -12.62 0.37 21.85
N ARG A 245 -13.08 1.61 22.10
CA ARG A 245 -14.43 1.87 22.62
C ARG A 245 -15.50 1.38 21.65
N ASP A 246 -16.67 1.03 22.16
CA ASP A 246 -17.80 0.57 21.33
C ASP A 246 -18.22 1.59 20.27
N GLU A 247 -18.19 2.88 20.62
CA GLU A 247 -18.49 3.95 19.68
C GLU A 247 -17.48 3.98 18.52
N SER A 248 -16.19 3.86 18.80
CA SER A 248 -15.13 3.82 17.77
C SER A 248 -15.26 2.57 16.91
N ARG A 249 -15.55 1.41 17.51
CA ARG A 249 -15.73 0.15 16.76
C ARG A 249 -16.91 0.17 15.79
N LYS A 250 -17.92 1.03 16.00
CA LYS A 250 -19.07 1.18 15.10
C LYS A 250 -18.78 1.95 13.82
N PHE A 251 -17.67 2.69 13.75
CA PHE A 251 -17.32 3.44 12.53
C PHE A 251 -17.08 2.49 11.36
N PRO A 252 -17.73 2.72 10.21
CA PRO A 252 -17.60 1.86 9.04
C PRO A 252 -16.16 1.63 8.60
N PHE A 253 -15.32 2.65 8.60
CA PHE A 253 -13.90 2.55 8.23
C PHE A 253 -13.17 1.46 9.03
N PHE A 254 -13.28 1.46 10.37
CA PHE A 254 -12.59 0.46 11.18
C PHE A 254 -13.11 -0.95 10.93
N ARG A 255 -14.41 -1.10 10.75
CA ARG A 255 -15.04 -2.39 10.43
C ARG A 255 -14.61 -2.90 9.05
N GLU A 256 -14.49 -2.03 8.04
CA GLU A 256 -13.96 -2.35 6.72
C GLU A 256 -12.50 -2.83 6.80
N GLN A 257 -11.64 -2.14 7.56
CA GLN A 257 -10.25 -2.54 7.77
C GLN A 257 -10.14 -3.87 8.55
N ILE A 258 -11.02 -4.11 9.52
CA ILE A 258 -11.04 -5.38 10.26
C ILE A 258 -11.57 -6.54 9.39
N ALA A 259 -12.55 -6.29 8.52
CA ALA A 259 -12.96 -7.30 7.56
C ALA A 259 -11.79 -7.69 6.64
N LEU A 260 -11.01 -6.70 6.17
CA LEU A 260 -9.79 -6.95 5.40
C LEU A 260 -8.77 -7.77 6.22
N ALA A 261 -8.53 -7.38 7.47
CA ALA A 261 -7.61 -8.09 8.35
C ALA A 261 -8.04 -9.55 8.61
N LYS A 262 -9.32 -9.80 8.85
CA LYS A 262 -9.87 -11.15 9.02
C LYS A 262 -9.65 -12.02 7.78
N CYS A 263 -9.90 -11.48 6.59
CA CYS A 263 -9.64 -12.22 5.36
C CYS A 263 -8.14 -12.53 5.21
N LYS A 264 -7.25 -11.56 5.48
CA LYS A 264 -5.79 -11.75 5.45
C LYS A 264 -5.29 -12.76 6.50
N THR A 265 -6.02 -12.96 7.59
CA THR A 265 -5.71 -13.96 8.63
C THR A 265 -6.45 -15.28 8.44
N GLY A 266 -7.10 -15.50 7.28
CA GLY A 266 -7.70 -16.78 6.89
C GLY A 266 -9.20 -16.90 7.17
N ASP A 267 -9.87 -15.87 7.71
CA ASP A 267 -11.32 -15.92 7.96
C ASP A 267 -12.10 -15.12 6.89
N THR A 268 -12.01 -15.60 5.66
CA THR A 268 -12.69 -14.98 4.50
C THR A 268 -14.21 -14.98 4.65
N ALA A 269 -14.79 -16.01 5.29
CA ALA A 269 -16.23 -16.08 5.47
C ALA A 269 -16.75 -14.98 6.41
N GLN A 270 -16.07 -14.74 7.53
CA GLN A 270 -16.45 -13.69 8.47
C GLN A 270 -16.20 -12.29 7.89
N ALA A 271 -15.15 -12.13 7.06
CA ALA A 271 -14.88 -10.88 6.35
C ALA A 271 -16.02 -10.50 5.39
N ILE A 272 -16.51 -11.45 4.61
CA ILE A 272 -17.66 -11.24 3.71
C ILE A 272 -18.91 -10.83 4.51
N SER A 273 -19.27 -11.60 5.55
CA SER A 273 -20.44 -11.32 6.39
C SER A 273 -20.39 -9.93 7.04
N GLU A 274 -19.20 -9.51 7.49
CA GLU A 274 -18.99 -8.18 8.10
C GLU A 274 -19.29 -7.05 7.10
N VAL A 275 -18.78 -7.15 5.86
CA VAL A 275 -19.00 -6.11 4.85
C VAL A 275 -20.44 -6.13 4.33
N GLU A 276 -21.07 -7.31 4.21
CA GLU A 276 -22.51 -7.41 3.89
C GLU A 276 -23.37 -6.73 4.97
N THR A 277 -23.06 -6.96 6.24
CA THR A 277 -23.72 -6.26 7.36
C THR A 277 -23.50 -4.74 7.30
N LEU A 278 -22.29 -4.28 6.95
CA LEU A 278 -22.02 -2.86 6.75
C LEU A 278 -22.84 -2.26 5.61
N ILE A 279 -23.03 -3.00 4.53
CA ILE A 279 -23.87 -2.56 3.41
C ILE A 279 -25.33 -2.44 3.83
N GLU A 280 -25.85 -3.38 4.60
CA GLU A 280 -27.21 -3.33 5.13
C GLU A 280 -27.44 -2.12 6.06
N GLN A 281 -26.45 -1.81 6.91
CA GLN A 281 -26.55 -0.74 7.91
C GLN A 281 -26.27 0.65 7.36
N HIS A 282 -25.31 0.78 6.43
CA HIS A 282 -24.75 2.06 5.98
C HIS A 282 -24.81 2.27 4.46
N GLY A 283 -25.44 1.36 3.74
CA GLY A 283 -25.57 1.42 2.28
C GLY A 283 -24.32 0.93 1.52
N GLN A 284 -24.50 0.80 0.23
CA GLN A 284 -23.46 0.36 -0.71
C GLN A 284 -22.52 1.50 -1.09
N THR A 285 -21.21 1.22 -1.10
CA THR A 285 -20.19 2.15 -1.62
C THR A 285 -19.29 1.43 -2.62
N GLY A 286 -18.51 2.19 -3.41
CA GLY A 286 -17.48 1.65 -4.30
C GLY A 286 -16.47 0.81 -3.54
N GLU A 287 -16.02 1.30 -2.38
CA GLU A 287 -15.05 0.62 -1.52
C GLU A 287 -15.59 -0.70 -0.95
N ARG A 288 -16.82 -0.73 -0.41
CA ARG A 288 -17.43 -1.97 0.09
C ARG A 288 -17.62 -3.02 -1.01
N SER A 289 -17.99 -2.55 -2.21
CA SER A 289 -18.05 -3.43 -3.39
C SER A 289 -16.67 -3.96 -3.74
N ARG A 290 -15.64 -3.13 -3.71
CA ARG A 290 -14.25 -3.52 -3.98
C ARG A 290 -13.75 -4.56 -2.96
N LEU A 291 -14.04 -4.37 -1.67
CA LEU A 291 -13.69 -5.33 -0.62
C LEU A 291 -14.36 -6.68 -0.84
N LEU A 292 -15.68 -6.73 -1.11
CA LEU A 292 -16.36 -7.98 -1.42
C LEU A 292 -15.77 -8.65 -2.66
N GLY A 293 -15.50 -7.87 -3.72
CA GLY A 293 -14.84 -8.38 -4.91
C GLY A 293 -13.49 -9.03 -4.59
N TRP A 294 -12.70 -8.40 -3.70
CA TRP A 294 -11.42 -8.92 -3.26
C TRP A 294 -11.56 -10.19 -2.42
N PHE A 295 -12.51 -10.25 -1.48
CA PHE A 295 -12.74 -11.45 -0.66
C PHE A 295 -13.20 -12.65 -1.51
N TYR A 296 -14.08 -12.44 -2.47
CA TYR A 296 -14.49 -13.50 -3.38
C TYR A 296 -13.39 -13.90 -4.37
N LYS A 297 -12.52 -12.97 -4.80
CA LYS A 297 -11.31 -13.28 -5.57
C LYS A 297 -10.36 -14.14 -4.74
N HIS A 298 -10.10 -13.78 -3.49
CA HIS A 298 -9.28 -14.58 -2.57
C HIS A 298 -9.85 -16.00 -2.43
N ARG A 299 -11.16 -16.11 -2.18
CA ARG A 299 -11.84 -17.41 -2.11
C ARG A 299 -11.74 -18.22 -3.40
N TYR A 300 -11.73 -17.58 -4.56
CA TYR A 300 -11.50 -18.25 -5.84
C TYR A 300 -10.13 -18.94 -5.89
N PHE A 301 -9.09 -18.29 -5.40
CA PHE A 301 -7.75 -18.85 -5.39
C PHE A 301 -7.53 -19.90 -4.28
N GLU A 302 -8.26 -19.82 -3.17
CA GLU A 302 -8.24 -20.85 -2.11
C GLU A 302 -8.87 -22.19 -2.56
N LEU A 303 -9.72 -22.18 -3.57
CA LEU A 303 -10.43 -23.36 -4.04
C LEU A 303 -9.71 -24.00 -5.23
N ASP A 304 -9.36 -25.28 -5.15
CA ASP A 304 -8.67 -25.99 -6.22
C ASP A 304 -9.53 -26.10 -7.48
N ARG A 305 -10.80 -26.57 -7.36
CA ARG A 305 -11.70 -26.83 -8.48
C ARG A 305 -13.18 -26.92 -8.04
N GLY A 306 -14.06 -26.97 -9.00
CA GLY A 306 -15.48 -27.27 -8.83
C GLY A 306 -16.39 -26.05 -8.83
N ARG A 307 -17.68 -26.30 -8.61
CA ARG A 307 -18.74 -25.27 -8.70
C ARG A 307 -18.49 -24.08 -7.75
N GLY A 308 -17.91 -24.33 -6.57
CA GLY A 308 -17.59 -23.28 -5.60
C GLY A 308 -16.61 -22.26 -6.15
N LYS A 309 -15.54 -22.73 -6.82
CA LYS A 309 -14.54 -21.88 -7.47
C LYS A 309 -15.16 -20.98 -8.55
N THR A 310 -15.98 -21.57 -9.44
CA THR A 310 -16.70 -20.81 -10.48
C THR A 310 -17.65 -19.77 -9.91
N LEU A 311 -18.36 -20.09 -8.83
CA LEU A 311 -19.26 -19.14 -8.17
C LEU A 311 -18.49 -18.01 -7.49
N ALA A 312 -17.35 -18.29 -6.88
CA ALA A 312 -16.48 -17.28 -6.28
C ALA A 312 -15.95 -16.28 -7.34
N LEU A 313 -15.49 -16.77 -8.49
CA LEU A 313 -15.07 -15.90 -9.60
C LEU A 313 -16.22 -15.02 -10.11
N LYS A 314 -17.40 -15.61 -10.29
CA LYS A 314 -18.59 -14.86 -10.73
C LYS A 314 -18.96 -13.77 -9.73
N ALA A 315 -18.97 -14.09 -8.43
CA ALA A 315 -19.26 -13.13 -7.38
C ALA A 315 -18.21 -12.01 -7.32
N ALA A 316 -16.92 -12.34 -7.43
CA ALA A 316 -15.85 -11.35 -7.48
C ALA A 316 -16.07 -10.33 -8.61
N ILE A 317 -16.31 -10.82 -9.83
CA ILE A 317 -16.56 -9.95 -11.00
C ILE A 317 -17.80 -9.08 -10.75
N GLN A 318 -18.93 -9.65 -10.30
CA GLN A 318 -20.16 -8.89 -10.03
C GLN A 318 -19.96 -7.75 -9.02
N HIS A 319 -19.20 -8.00 -7.95
CA HIS A 319 -18.91 -6.98 -6.95
C HIS A 319 -17.97 -5.91 -7.48
N TYR A 320 -16.96 -6.26 -8.25
CA TYR A 320 -16.07 -5.28 -8.89
C TYR A 320 -16.81 -4.45 -9.97
N GLU A 321 -17.70 -5.05 -10.77
CA GLU A 321 -18.54 -4.31 -11.73
C GLU A 321 -19.44 -3.31 -11.01
N LYS A 322 -20.01 -3.71 -9.86
CA LYS A 322 -20.84 -2.83 -9.04
C LYS A 322 -20.01 -1.69 -8.45
N GLY A 323 -18.84 -1.99 -7.92
CA GLY A 323 -17.91 -0.99 -7.40
C GLY A 323 -17.44 0.00 -8.47
N PHE A 324 -17.12 -0.50 -9.65
CA PHE A 324 -16.76 0.32 -10.80
C PHE A 324 -17.86 1.30 -11.21
N LYS A 325 -19.13 0.85 -11.25
CA LYS A 325 -20.27 1.72 -11.57
C LYS A 325 -20.55 2.80 -10.51
N LEU A 326 -20.19 2.53 -9.25
CA LEU A 326 -20.39 3.46 -8.14
C LEU A 326 -19.32 4.53 -8.05
N ASP A 327 -18.11 4.23 -8.54
CA ASP A 327 -16.98 5.15 -8.51
C ASP A 327 -16.08 4.96 -9.74
N LEU A 328 -16.34 5.76 -10.76
CA LEU A 328 -15.58 5.73 -12.01
C LEU A 328 -14.19 6.38 -11.90
N ASN A 329 -13.95 7.21 -10.90
CA ASN A 329 -12.65 7.86 -10.69
C ASN A 329 -11.65 6.94 -9.96
N HIS A 330 -12.15 5.84 -9.40
CA HIS A 330 -11.33 4.88 -8.68
C HIS A 330 -11.04 3.66 -9.54
N TYR A 331 -9.87 3.60 -10.14
CA TYR A 331 -9.48 2.51 -11.05
C TYR A 331 -9.20 1.14 -10.38
N GLY A 332 -9.32 1.04 -9.05
CA GLY A 332 -9.06 -0.20 -8.32
C GLY A 332 -9.98 -1.37 -8.72
N CYS A 333 -11.27 -1.09 -8.98
CA CYS A 333 -12.20 -2.09 -9.52
C CYS A 333 -11.84 -2.46 -10.95
N ALA A 334 -11.55 -1.47 -11.80
CA ALA A 334 -11.18 -1.69 -13.19
C ALA A 334 -9.92 -2.55 -13.35
N ARG A 335 -8.88 -2.36 -12.51
CA ARG A 335 -7.68 -3.20 -12.48
C ARG A 335 -8.00 -4.68 -12.20
N ASN A 336 -8.89 -4.94 -11.25
CA ASN A 336 -9.30 -6.32 -10.96
C ASN A 336 -10.10 -6.92 -12.11
N LEU A 337 -11.03 -6.17 -12.70
CA LEU A 337 -11.82 -6.63 -13.86
C LEU A 337 -10.96 -6.91 -15.07
N LEU A 338 -9.92 -6.09 -15.33
CA LEU A 338 -8.94 -6.29 -16.41
C LEU A 338 -8.32 -7.70 -16.35
N VAL A 339 -8.06 -8.22 -15.17
CA VAL A 339 -7.46 -9.54 -14.96
C VAL A 339 -8.52 -10.65 -14.91
N LEU A 340 -9.67 -10.39 -14.27
CA LEU A 340 -10.69 -11.42 -14.00
C LEU A 340 -11.57 -11.74 -15.20
N TYR A 341 -11.81 -10.81 -16.13
CA TYR A 341 -12.56 -11.10 -17.35
C TYR A 341 -11.87 -12.15 -18.22
N PRO A 342 -10.59 -11.98 -18.62
CA PRO A 342 -9.89 -13.01 -19.36
C PRO A 342 -9.81 -14.36 -18.60
N LEU A 343 -9.68 -14.32 -17.26
CA LEU A 343 -9.68 -15.53 -16.44
C LEU A 343 -11.02 -16.27 -16.46
N ARG A 344 -12.15 -15.55 -16.55
CA ARG A 344 -13.49 -16.13 -16.74
C ARG A 344 -13.68 -16.68 -18.14
N ASN A 345 -13.12 -16.03 -19.14
CA ASN A 345 -13.10 -16.42 -20.56
C ASN A 345 -14.48 -16.74 -21.14
N GLN A 346 -15.43 -15.83 -21.00
CA GLN A 346 -16.76 -15.89 -21.61
C GLN A 346 -16.87 -14.94 -22.82
N ASP A 347 -17.90 -15.14 -23.64
CA ASP A 347 -18.17 -14.25 -24.76
C ASP A 347 -18.31 -12.79 -24.29
N GLY A 348 -17.59 -11.86 -24.94
CA GLY A 348 -17.54 -10.44 -24.61
C GLY A 348 -16.53 -10.06 -23.50
N ASP A 349 -15.88 -11.01 -22.84
CA ASP A 349 -14.90 -10.71 -21.79
C ASP A 349 -13.65 -10.00 -22.31
N ALA A 350 -13.21 -10.33 -23.52
CA ALA A 350 -12.07 -9.65 -24.16
C ALA A 350 -12.37 -8.16 -24.39
N ASP A 351 -13.54 -7.82 -24.93
CA ASP A 351 -13.97 -6.44 -25.15
C ASP A 351 -14.15 -5.70 -23.80
N ALA A 352 -14.73 -6.38 -22.81
CA ALA A 352 -14.87 -5.81 -21.48
C ALA A 352 -13.52 -5.52 -20.83
N ALA A 353 -12.53 -6.39 -20.96
CA ALA A 353 -11.17 -6.17 -20.45
C ALA A 353 -10.49 -5.00 -21.20
N ALA A 354 -10.62 -4.91 -22.52
CA ALA A 354 -10.10 -3.78 -23.31
C ALA A 354 -10.73 -2.44 -22.88
N ASN A 355 -12.03 -2.41 -22.58
CA ASN A 355 -12.69 -1.22 -22.05
C ASN A 355 -12.15 -0.84 -20.65
N MET A 356 -11.84 -1.82 -19.78
CA MET A 356 -11.21 -1.55 -18.49
C MET A 356 -9.80 -0.99 -18.66
N ALA A 357 -9.01 -1.52 -19.62
CA ALA A 357 -7.69 -0.99 -19.94
C ALA A 357 -7.74 0.49 -20.36
N ALA A 358 -8.65 0.83 -21.30
CA ALA A 358 -8.84 2.21 -21.73
C ALA A 358 -9.26 3.14 -20.57
N HIS A 359 -10.17 2.67 -19.72
CA HIS A 359 -10.61 3.43 -18.55
C HIS A 359 -9.48 3.66 -17.53
N ILE A 360 -8.67 2.65 -17.25
CA ILE A 360 -7.51 2.78 -16.36
C ILE A 360 -6.56 3.87 -16.87
N LEU A 361 -6.23 3.86 -18.16
CA LEU A 361 -5.36 4.88 -18.77
C LEU A 361 -5.96 6.27 -18.62
N TYR A 362 -7.25 6.43 -18.93
CA TYR A 362 -7.96 7.71 -18.79
C TYR A 362 -7.88 8.27 -17.35
N VAL A 363 -8.14 7.43 -16.34
CA VAL A 363 -8.07 7.87 -14.94
C VAL A 363 -6.62 8.18 -14.52
N CYS A 364 -5.64 7.39 -14.98
CA CYS A 364 -4.23 7.69 -14.74
C CYS A 364 -3.81 9.03 -15.35
N ASP A 365 -4.19 9.31 -16.59
CA ASP A 365 -3.91 10.58 -17.26
C ASP A 365 -4.55 11.75 -16.49
N HIS A 366 -5.80 11.57 -16.07
CA HIS A 366 -6.50 12.60 -15.29
C HIS A 366 -5.82 12.87 -13.94
N LYS A 367 -5.37 11.84 -13.23
CA LYS A 367 -4.64 11.99 -11.96
C LYS A 367 -3.30 12.70 -12.15
N GLU A 368 -2.58 12.41 -13.23
CA GLU A 368 -1.33 13.12 -13.55
C GLU A 368 -1.57 14.60 -13.89
N LEU A 369 -2.63 14.90 -14.65
CA LEU A 369 -3.03 16.28 -14.93
C LEU A 369 -3.37 17.07 -13.67
N LEU A 370 -3.94 16.42 -12.66
CA LEU A 370 -4.25 17.02 -11.36
C LEU A 370 -3.04 17.07 -10.40
N ASN A 371 -1.84 16.66 -10.84
CA ASN A 371 -0.64 16.54 -9.99
C ASN A 371 -0.88 15.74 -8.70
N THR A 372 -1.81 14.80 -8.71
CA THR A 372 -2.01 13.90 -7.57
C THR A 372 -0.91 12.86 -7.55
N HIS A 373 -0.10 12.86 -6.49
CA HIS A 373 0.96 11.85 -6.31
C HIS A 373 0.34 10.50 -5.90
N ASP A 374 -0.33 9.85 -6.85
CA ASP A 374 -0.84 8.49 -6.65
C ASP A 374 0.23 7.47 -7.03
N LYS A 375 0.87 6.87 -6.03
CA LYS A 375 1.93 5.87 -6.20
C LYS A 375 1.51 4.63 -6.99
N TRP A 376 0.20 4.39 -7.16
CA TRP A 376 -0.34 3.26 -7.90
C TRP A 376 -0.48 3.51 -9.41
N VAL A 377 -0.36 4.75 -9.87
CA VAL A 377 -0.49 5.09 -11.31
C VAL A 377 0.52 4.34 -12.18
N PRO A 378 1.82 4.29 -11.87
CA PRO A 378 2.77 3.49 -12.66
C PRO A 378 2.40 2.01 -12.73
N ALA A 379 2.00 1.42 -11.59
CA ALA A 379 1.60 0.02 -11.52
C ALA A 379 0.31 -0.27 -12.31
N ALA A 380 -0.66 0.65 -12.31
CA ALA A 380 -1.88 0.52 -13.11
C ALA A 380 -1.59 0.58 -14.61
N ARG A 381 -0.71 1.48 -15.05
CA ARG A 381 -0.25 1.56 -16.45
C ARG A 381 0.54 0.31 -16.85
N LEU A 382 1.37 -0.23 -15.96
CA LEU A 382 2.12 -1.46 -16.20
C LEU A 382 1.19 -2.64 -16.45
N LEU A 383 0.12 -2.78 -15.65
CA LEU A 383 -0.90 -3.81 -15.87
C LEU A 383 -1.55 -3.70 -17.26
N VAL A 384 -1.84 -2.48 -17.72
CA VAL A 384 -2.37 -2.27 -19.08
C VAL A 384 -1.34 -2.62 -20.15
N ALA A 385 -0.06 -2.28 -19.96
CA ALA A 385 1.01 -2.63 -20.89
C ALA A 385 1.18 -4.16 -21.03
N PHE A 386 1.04 -4.92 -19.93
CA PHE A 386 1.00 -6.38 -19.96
C PHE A 386 -0.22 -6.90 -20.69
N HIS A 387 -1.41 -6.40 -20.41
CA HIS A 387 -2.64 -6.80 -21.07
C HIS A 387 -2.59 -6.55 -22.59
N THR A 388 -2.04 -5.41 -23.00
CA THR A 388 -1.90 -5.04 -24.43
C THR A 388 -0.63 -5.61 -25.07
N GLN A 389 0.17 -6.38 -24.35
CA GLN A 389 1.44 -6.97 -24.76
C GLN A 389 2.45 -5.94 -25.30
N ASN A 390 2.41 -4.73 -24.79
CA ASN A 390 3.35 -3.67 -25.15
C ASN A 390 4.64 -3.76 -24.33
N ILE A 391 5.61 -4.52 -24.83
CA ILE A 391 6.88 -4.83 -24.15
C ILE A 391 7.70 -3.57 -23.86
N ASP A 392 7.78 -2.65 -24.82
CA ASP A 392 8.61 -1.44 -24.67
C ASP A 392 8.04 -0.53 -23.58
N GLN A 393 6.73 -0.37 -23.54
CA GLN A 393 6.05 0.37 -22.50
C GLN A 393 6.17 -0.34 -21.13
N ALA A 394 6.05 -1.67 -21.09
CA ALA A 394 6.19 -2.45 -19.86
C ALA A 394 7.59 -2.26 -19.26
N ARG A 395 8.65 -2.30 -20.05
CA ARG A 395 10.02 -2.05 -19.60
C ARG A 395 10.20 -0.64 -19.03
N SER A 396 9.73 0.37 -19.75
CA SER A 396 9.82 1.78 -19.30
C SER A 396 9.05 2.02 -17.99
N LEU A 397 7.91 1.36 -17.82
CA LEU A 397 7.09 1.49 -16.60
C LEU A 397 7.63 0.70 -15.42
N ALA A 398 8.41 -0.37 -15.65
CA ALA A 398 8.99 -1.17 -14.58
C ALA A 398 9.85 -0.32 -13.65
N ASP A 399 10.75 0.52 -14.20
CA ASP A 399 11.58 1.44 -13.42
C ASP A 399 10.72 2.45 -12.64
N SER A 400 9.65 2.94 -13.26
CA SER A 400 8.72 3.88 -12.63
C SER A 400 7.97 3.26 -11.45
N VAL A 401 7.60 1.98 -11.53
CA VAL A 401 6.96 1.22 -10.44
C VAL A 401 7.94 1.04 -9.27
N ALA A 402 9.20 0.71 -9.54
CA ALA A 402 10.24 0.56 -8.53
C ALA A 402 10.48 1.87 -7.76
N LEU A 403 10.38 3.02 -8.45
CA LEU A 403 10.56 4.36 -7.87
C LEU A 403 9.31 4.95 -7.22
N ALA A 404 8.13 4.35 -7.42
CA ALA A 404 6.85 4.89 -6.94
C ALA A 404 6.66 4.85 -5.42
N GLY A 405 7.54 4.19 -4.68
CA GLY A 405 7.46 4.10 -3.21
C GLY A 405 6.38 3.14 -2.72
N LEU A 406 6.03 2.13 -3.50
CA LEU A 406 5.16 1.04 -3.07
C LEU A 406 5.84 0.22 -1.97
N ALA A 407 5.07 -0.14 -0.94
CA ALA A 407 5.55 -1.08 0.07
C ALA A 407 5.70 -2.50 -0.52
N ASN A 408 6.52 -3.35 0.10
CA ASN A 408 6.77 -4.70 -0.42
C ASN A 408 5.48 -5.52 -0.61
N TRP A 409 4.50 -5.40 0.28
CA TRP A 409 3.21 -6.08 0.13
C TRP A 409 2.37 -5.52 -1.04
N GLU A 410 2.50 -4.23 -1.36
CA GLU A 410 1.85 -3.60 -2.50
C GLU A 410 2.49 -4.06 -3.82
N LEU A 411 3.82 -4.16 -3.85
CA LEU A 411 4.55 -4.75 -4.99
C LEU A 411 4.22 -6.23 -5.18
N ALA A 412 4.14 -7.01 -4.10
CA ALA A 412 3.71 -8.41 -4.17
C ALA A 412 2.31 -8.54 -4.78
N LEU A 413 1.38 -7.64 -4.44
CA LEU A 413 0.06 -7.60 -5.06
C LEU A 413 0.12 -7.27 -6.56
N CYS A 414 1.01 -6.35 -6.98
CA CYS A 414 1.24 -6.07 -8.39
C CYS A 414 1.77 -7.30 -9.13
N ILE A 415 2.74 -8.00 -8.54
CA ILE A 415 3.32 -9.23 -9.09
C ILE A 415 2.22 -10.28 -9.33
N GLU A 416 1.34 -10.52 -8.34
CA GLU A 416 0.21 -11.46 -8.50
C GLU A 416 -0.66 -11.12 -9.71
N PHE A 417 -0.97 -9.84 -9.95
CA PHE A 417 -1.74 -9.42 -11.12
C PHE A 417 -0.98 -9.62 -12.43
N LEU A 418 0.31 -9.31 -12.46
CA LEU A 418 1.15 -9.48 -13.64
C LEU A 418 1.30 -10.96 -14.01
N GLU A 419 1.49 -11.84 -13.03
CA GLU A 419 1.54 -13.30 -13.24
C GLU A 419 0.24 -13.83 -13.88
N LEU A 420 -0.91 -13.40 -13.36
CA LEU A 420 -2.21 -13.80 -13.92
C LEU A 420 -2.40 -13.30 -15.37
N LEU A 421 -1.87 -12.15 -15.71
CA LEU A 421 -1.93 -11.63 -17.09
C LEU A 421 -0.98 -12.38 -18.02
N VAL A 422 0.24 -12.68 -17.57
CA VAL A 422 1.24 -13.38 -18.40
C VAL A 422 0.76 -14.78 -18.81
N GLU A 423 0.07 -15.50 -17.95
CA GLU A 423 -0.50 -16.81 -18.30
C GLU A 423 -1.51 -16.75 -19.44
N GLN A 424 -2.04 -15.55 -19.74
CA GLN A 424 -3.01 -15.32 -20.81
C GLN A 424 -2.35 -14.84 -22.13
N ILE A 425 -1.05 -14.50 -22.08
CA ILE A 425 -0.27 -14.09 -23.25
C ILE A 425 0.16 -15.34 -24.04
N PRO A 426 0.27 -15.26 -25.40
CA PRO A 426 0.83 -16.34 -26.20
C PRO A 426 2.22 -16.78 -25.70
N ARG A 427 2.47 -18.09 -25.67
CA ARG A 427 3.69 -18.67 -25.08
C ARG A 427 4.99 -18.07 -25.61
N ASP A 428 5.04 -17.75 -26.89
CA ASP A 428 6.22 -17.19 -27.56
C ASP A 428 6.61 -15.80 -27.02
N SER A 429 5.69 -15.10 -26.39
CA SER A 429 5.91 -13.76 -25.81
C SER A 429 6.05 -13.77 -24.27
N GLN A 430 5.75 -14.88 -23.61
CA GLN A 430 5.73 -14.94 -22.14
C GLN A 430 7.10 -14.71 -21.49
N ASP A 431 8.20 -15.22 -22.10
CA ASP A 431 9.53 -15.17 -21.51
C ASP A 431 10.01 -13.76 -21.16
N VAL A 432 9.67 -12.77 -22.00
CA VAL A 432 10.06 -11.37 -21.77
C VAL A 432 9.31 -10.78 -20.57
N PHE A 433 8.00 -11.03 -20.49
CA PHE A 433 7.18 -10.55 -19.39
C PHE A 433 7.53 -11.25 -18.07
N HIS A 434 7.83 -12.56 -18.11
CA HIS A 434 8.36 -13.27 -16.95
C HIS A 434 9.68 -12.67 -16.43
N SER A 435 10.59 -12.30 -17.33
CA SER A 435 11.85 -11.66 -16.95
C SER A 435 11.63 -10.34 -16.18
N LEU A 436 10.62 -9.54 -16.56
CA LEU A 436 10.26 -8.31 -15.84
C LEU A 436 9.69 -8.64 -14.44
N ILE A 437 8.84 -9.66 -14.35
CA ILE A 437 8.27 -10.10 -13.06
C ILE A 437 9.39 -10.61 -12.12
N GLU A 438 10.34 -11.39 -12.65
CA GLU A 438 11.48 -11.87 -11.84
C GLU A 438 12.34 -10.71 -11.31
N GLY A 439 12.51 -9.64 -12.10
CA GLY A 439 13.14 -8.40 -11.62
C GLY A 439 12.44 -7.84 -10.38
N PHE A 440 11.13 -7.66 -10.41
CA PHE A 440 10.36 -7.19 -9.25
C PHE A 440 10.44 -8.12 -8.05
N LYS A 441 10.37 -9.45 -8.27
CA LYS A 441 10.53 -10.43 -7.19
C LYS A 441 11.89 -10.31 -6.52
N TYR A 442 12.94 -10.10 -7.33
CA TYR A 442 14.29 -9.89 -6.81
C TYR A 442 14.37 -8.62 -5.95
N ASP A 443 13.78 -7.51 -6.39
CA ASP A 443 13.82 -6.22 -5.69
C ASP A 443 13.17 -6.28 -4.30
N ILE A 444 12.13 -7.10 -4.13
CA ILE A 444 11.45 -7.28 -2.82
C ILE A 444 11.96 -8.47 -2.02
N SER A 445 12.91 -9.25 -2.56
CA SER A 445 13.44 -10.45 -1.91
C SER A 445 14.38 -10.11 -0.76
N ILE A 446 14.26 -10.86 0.32
CA ILE A 446 15.22 -10.84 1.41
C ILE A 446 16.47 -11.60 0.98
N ASP A 447 17.60 -10.92 0.97
CA ASP A 447 18.88 -11.53 0.56
C ASP A 447 19.43 -12.53 1.58
N GLN A 448 20.38 -13.36 1.16
CA GLN A 448 21.00 -14.39 2.00
C GLN A 448 21.72 -13.81 3.23
N ALA A 449 22.34 -12.63 3.11
CA ALA A 449 23.03 -12.01 4.24
C ALA A 449 22.04 -11.61 5.33
N HIS A 450 20.89 -11.06 4.95
CA HIS A 450 19.82 -10.70 5.87
C HIS A 450 19.15 -11.95 6.48
N LEU A 451 18.87 -12.99 5.65
CA LEU A 451 18.32 -14.28 6.12
C LEU A 451 19.23 -14.91 7.18
N VAL A 452 20.53 -15.04 6.88
CA VAL A 452 21.50 -15.62 7.81
C VAL A 452 21.61 -14.79 9.07
N LYS A 453 21.72 -13.46 8.96
CA LYS A 453 21.79 -12.57 10.11
C LYS A 453 20.58 -12.70 11.03
N SER A 454 19.39 -12.85 10.46
CA SER A 454 18.13 -12.84 11.21
C SER A 454 17.74 -14.21 11.76
N LEU A 455 18.11 -15.30 11.08
CA LEU A 455 17.64 -16.65 11.39
C LEU A 455 18.71 -17.60 11.88
N SER A 456 20.02 -17.31 11.75
CA SER A 456 21.07 -18.27 12.09
C SER A 456 20.96 -18.79 13.51
N VAL A 457 20.82 -17.92 14.50
CA VAL A 457 20.68 -18.30 15.90
C VAL A 457 19.44 -19.16 16.12
N LEU A 458 18.28 -18.69 15.62
CA LEU A 458 17.02 -19.40 15.76
C LEU A 458 17.07 -20.77 15.08
N LEU A 459 17.61 -20.84 13.86
CA LEU A 459 17.74 -22.08 13.10
C LEU A 459 18.68 -23.08 13.80
N LEU A 460 19.78 -22.61 14.39
CA LEU A 460 20.75 -23.45 15.08
C LEU A 460 20.23 -23.95 16.43
N GLU A 461 19.54 -23.11 17.21
CA GLU A 461 19.07 -23.43 18.56
C GLU A 461 17.74 -24.19 18.57
N THR A 462 16.79 -23.82 17.68
CA THR A 462 15.44 -24.38 17.68
C THR A 462 15.11 -25.22 16.45
N GLY A 463 15.92 -25.12 15.40
CA GLY A 463 15.75 -25.90 14.18
C GLY A 463 15.93 -27.39 14.43
N ARG A 464 15.10 -28.20 13.79
CA ARG A 464 15.16 -29.67 13.87
C ARG A 464 15.92 -30.24 12.69
N ASP A 465 16.54 -31.40 12.91
CA ASP A 465 17.24 -32.13 11.85
C ASP A 465 16.26 -33.06 11.12
N TYR A 466 16.35 -33.05 9.79
CA TYR A 466 15.49 -33.83 8.92
C TYR A 466 16.34 -34.56 7.87
N ARG A 467 15.88 -35.75 7.51
CA ARG A 467 16.46 -36.55 6.44
C ARG A 467 15.48 -36.62 5.27
N LYS A 468 15.94 -36.32 4.07
CA LYS A 468 15.17 -36.60 2.86
C LYS A 468 14.97 -38.09 2.72
N CYS A 469 13.73 -38.56 2.69
CA CYS A 469 13.41 -40.00 2.73
C CYS A 469 12.90 -40.53 1.40
N GLN A 470 12.39 -39.70 0.52
CA GLN A 470 11.92 -40.14 -0.77
C GLN A 470 13.05 -40.18 -1.81
N ASN A 471 13.15 -41.31 -2.53
CA ASN A 471 14.03 -41.43 -3.67
C ASN A 471 13.62 -40.42 -4.75
N VAL A 472 14.60 -39.97 -5.51
CA VAL A 472 14.38 -39.08 -6.65
C VAL A 472 14.74 -39.81 -7.94
N LYS A 473 14.08 -39.47 -9.03
CA LYS A 473 14.57 -39.82 -10.36
C LYS A 473 15.52 -38.72 -10.82
N ALA A 474 16.62 -39.13 -11.47
CA ALA A 474 17.50 -38.14 -12.05
C ALA A 474 18.12 -38.67 -13.36
N ARG A 475 18.49 -37.72 -14.19
CA ARG A 475 19.22 -37.92 -15.44
C ARG A 475 20.23 -36.80 -15.68
N PRO A 476 21.29 -37.05 -16.47
CA PRO A 476 22.11 -35.94 -16.94
C PRO A 476 21.28 -34.92 -17.71
N ALA A 477 21.47 -33.65 -17.42
CA ALA A 477 20.84 -32.56 -18.15
C ALA A 477 21.58 -32.30 -19.48
N ARG A 478 20.85 -31.79 -20.48
CA ARG A 478 21.47 -31.28 -21.69
C ARG A 478 21.92 -29.84 -21.43
N GLU A 479 23.08 -29.44 -21.90
CA GLU A 479 23.58 -28.08 -21.75
C GLU A 479 22.59 -27.07 -22.39
N GLY A 480 22.19 -26.05 -21.63
CA GLY A 480 21.18 -25.08 -22.04
C GLY A 480 19.74 -25.55 -21.88
N GLU A 481 19.50 -26.74 -21.33
CA GLU A 481 18.14 -27.24 -21.08
C GLU A 481 17.46 -26.38 -20.00
N LYS A 482 16.25 -25.91 -20.30
CA LYS A 482 15.44 -25.11 -19.36
C LYS A 482 14.43 -26.01 -18.66
N ILE A 483 14.46 -26.05 -17.35
CA ILE A 483 13.50 -26.75 -16.49
C ILE A 483 12.66 -25.73 -15.75
N VAL A 484 11.35 -25.91 -15.83
CA VAL A 484 10.37 -25.14 -15.08
C VAL A 484 9.94 -25.98 -13.89
N SER A 485 10.29 -25.54 -12.69
CA SER A 485 9.78 -26.18 -11.47
C SER A 485 8.31 -25.78 -11.28
N MET A 486 7.45 -26.80 -11.22
CA MET A 486 6.01 -26.65 -11.00
C MET A 486 5.65 -27.35 -9.70
N VAL A 487 5.08 -26.60 -8.76
CA VAL A 487 4.43 -27.17 -7.57
C VAL A 487 2.92 -27.11 -7.72
N GLU A 488 2.16 -27.85 -6.91
CA GLU A 488 0.68 -27.83 -6.97
C GLU A 488 0.07 -26.41 -6.81
N SER A 489 0.81 -25.48 -6.20
CA SER A 489 0.42 -24.07 -6.02
C SER A 489 0.71 -23.16 -7.23
N GLY A 490 1.37 -23.67 -8.30
CA GLY A 490 1.72 -22.93 -9.51
C GLY A 490 3.19 -23.05 -9.92
N ARG A 491 3.61 -22.26 -10.93
CA ARG A 491 5.00 -22.21 -11.42
C ARG A 491 5.90 -21.53 -10.37
N GLU A 492 6.99 -22.20 -9.99
CA GLU A 492 7.91 -21.69 -8.96
C GLU A 492 9.16 -21.03 -9.56
N THR A 493 9.90 -21.72 -10.43
CA THR A 493 11.17 -21.19 -11.01
C THR A 493 11.47 -21.74 -12.40
N VAL A 494 12.33 -21.03 -13.17
CA VAL A 494 12.89 -21.51 -14.45
C VAL A 494 14.40 -21.53 -14.35
N ASN A 495 14.99 -22.75 -14.39
CA ASN A 495 16.42 -22.96 -14.31
C ASN A 495 16.99 -23.43 -15.65
N THR A 496 18.21 -22.97 -15.98
CA THR A 496 18.94 -23.39 -17.18
C THR A 496 20.14 -24.27 -16.77
N ALA A 497 20.24 -25.46 -17.34
CA ALA A 497 21.30 -26.41 -17.04
C ALA A 497 22.63 -26.00 -17.66
N GLY A 498 23.68 -26.11 -16.86
CA GLY A 498 25.08 -26.06 -17.31
C GLY A 498 25.62 -27.43 -17.76
N ALA A 499 26.84 -27.42 -18.28
CA ALA A 499 27.49 -28.63 -18.72
C ALA A 499 27.70 -29.60 -17.55
N GLY A 500 27.12 -30.79 -17.65
CA GLY A 500 27.28 -31.87 -16.67
C GLY A 500 26.32 -31.86 -15.49
N ASP A 501 25.36 -30.93 -15.45
CA ASP A 501 24.29 -30.87 -14.45
C ASP A 501 23.32 -32.04 -14.57
N TYR A 502 22.49 -32.23 -13.55
CA TYR A 502 21.46 -33.26 -13.50
C TYR A 502 20.07 -32.63 -13.39
N VAL A 503 19.11 -33.17 -14.16
CA VAL A 503 17.68 -32.92 -13.92
C VAL A 503 17.24 -33.94 -12.88
N VAL A 504 16.68 -33.45 -11.78
CA VAL A 504 16.14 -34.24 -10.67
C VAL A 504 14.63 -34.08 -10.63
N GLU A 505 13.91 -35.20 -10.51
CA GLU A 505 12.46 -35.25 -10.38
C GLU A 505 12.10 -35.85 -9.01
N ASN A 506 11.39 -35.05 -8.20
CA ASN A 506 10.83 -35.53 -6.94
C ASN A 506 9.70 -36.53 -7.21
N GLN A 507 9.60 -37.56 -6.37
CA GLN A 507 8.54 -38.56 -6.47
C GLN A 507 7.33 -38.16 -5.61
N THR A 508 6.98 -36.87 -5.63
CA THR A 508 5.80 -36.30 -4.99
C THR A 508 4.60 -36.29 -5.94
N GLY A 509 3.43 -35.93 -5.47
CA GLY A 509 2.23 -35.75 -6.30
C GLY A 509 2.44 -34.72 -7.42
N ALA A 510 3.26 -33.69 -7.18
CA ALA A 510 3.57 -32.64 -8.14
C ALA A 510 4.63 -33.04 -9.19
N LYS A 511 5.43 -34.11 -8.94
CA LYS A 511 6.54 -34.53 -9.81
C LYS A 511 7.48 -33.41 -10.22
N GLU A 512 7.79 -32.54 -9.28
CA GLU A 512 8.60 -31.35 -9.49
C GLU A 512 9.97 -31.70 -10.03
N GLN A 513 10.42 -30.95 -11.06
CA GLN A 513 11.75 -31.10 -11.65
C GLN A 513 12.59 -29.85 -11.38
N TYR A 514 13.87 -30.06 -11.08
CA TYR A 514 14.86 -29.02 -10.85
C TYR A 514 16.25 -29.45 -11.27
N ILE A 515 17.13 -28.46 -11.47
CA ILE A 515 18.51 -28.69 -11.90
C ILE A 515 19.44 -28.68 -10.69
N VAL A 516 20.36 -29.66 -10.65
CA VAL A 516 21.40 -29.75 -9.62
C VAL A 516 22.75 -29.87 -10.30
N SER A 517 23.72 -29.05 -9.89
CA SER A 517 25.09 -29.15 -10.42
C SER A 517 25.71 -30.51 -10.11
N ARG A 518 26.58 -30.99 -11.01
CA ARG A 518 27.24 -32.30 -10.91
C ARG A 518 27.89 -32.57 -9.56
N GLU A 519 28.55 -31.56 -9.00
CA GLU A 519 29.24 -31.70 -7.70
C GLU A 519 28.25 -31.84 -6.56
N LYS A 520 27.24 -30.97 -6.50
CA LYS A 520 26.18 -31.01 -5.48
C LYS A 520 25.34 -32.30 -5.61
N PHE A 521 25.10 -32.76 -6.83
CA PHE A 521 24.35 -34.00 -7.07
C PHE A 521 25.06 -35.22 -6.48
N LYS A 522 26.37 -35.42 -6.77
CA LYS A 522 27.17 -36.51 -6.22
C LYS A 522 27.30 -36.48 -4.69
N GLN A 523 27.24 -35.30 -4.08
CA GLN A 523 27.28 -35.17 -2.62
C GLN A 523 25.92 -35.49 -1.97
N ARG A 524 24.83 -35.26 -2.69
CA ARG A 524 23.47 -35.33 -2.13
C ARG A 524 22.72 -36.60 -2.45
N TYR A 525 23.17 -37.37 -3.47
CA TYR A 525 22.45 -38.52 -3.98
C TYR A 525 23.40 -39.69 -4.28
N SER A 526 22.97 -40.91 -3.98
CA SER A 526 23.61 -42.16 -4.40
C SER A 526 22.69 -42.90 -5.35
N GLU A 527 23.25 -43.46 -6.44
CA GLU A 527 22.48 -44.26 -7.38
C GLU A 527 21.96 -45.52 -6.71
N ASP A 528 20.66 -45.78 -6.85
CA ASP A 528 20.00 -46.97 -6.33
C ASP A 528 19.81 -48.00 -7.44
N ARG A 529 19.16 -47.59 -8.54
CA ARG A 529 18.97 -48.48 -9.71
C ARG A 529 18.64 -47.67 -10.97
N LYS A 530 18.97 -48.24 -12.12
CA LYS A 530 18.58 -47.73 -13.44
C LYS A 530 17.10 -48.02 -13.68
N ILE A 531 16.34 -47.03 -14.19
CA ILE A 531 14.92 -47.17 -14.53
C ILE A 531 14.79 -47.44 -16.02
N ASP A 532 15.44 -46.64 -16.87
CA ASP A 532 15.47 -46.73 -18.32
C ASP A 532 16.81 -46.20 -18.86
N ASP A 533 16.91 -45.92 -20.17
CA ASP A 533 18.17 -45.43 -20.75
C ASP A 533 18.54 -44.00 -20.37
N GLU A 534 17.58 -43.18 -19.95
CA GLU A 534 17.82 -41.80 -19.55
C GLU A 534 17.78 -41.62 -18.04
N TRP A 535 16.86 -42.27 -17.32
CA TRP A 535 16.59 -42.06 -15.92
C TRP A 535 17.09 -43.18 -14.99
N SER A 536 17.66 -42.76 -13.88
CA SER A 536 17.98 -43.64 -12.74
C SER A 536 17.30 -43.17 -11.47
N LEU A 537 17.04 -44.10 -10.55
CA LEU A 537 16.54 -43.84 -9.22
C LEU A 537 17.72 -43.60 -8.28
N TYR A 538 17.64 -42.56 -7.48
CA TYR A 538 18.68 -42.18 -6.53
C TYR A 538 18.13 -42.07 -5.11
N LYS A 539 18.91 -42.52 -4.13
CA LYS A 539 18.66 -42.33 -2.70
C LYS A 539 19.27 -41.02 -2.24
N PRO A 540 18.52 -40.18 -1.54
CA PRO A 540 19.07 -38.96 -0.97
C PRO A 540 19.97 -39.28 0.23
N LEU A 541 21.12 -38.62 0.28
CA LEU A 541 22.11 -38.75 1.36
C LEU A 541 22.04 -37.57 2.34
N GLY A 542 21.38 -36.50 1.96
CA GLY A 542 21.44 -35.22 2.64
C GLY A 542 20.57 -35.16 3.90
N LEU A 543 21.12 -34.50 4.91
CA LEU A 543 20.42 -34.01 6.08
C LEU A 543 20.24 -32.50 5.94
N VAL A 544 19.14 -32.00 6.44
CA VAL A 544 18.89 -30.55 6.55
C VAL A 544 18.47 -30.20 7.96
N LYS A 545 18.83 -29.01 8.41
CA LYS A 545 18.26 -28.39 9.60
C LYS A 545 17.21 -27.39 9.14
N GLY A 546 16.00 -27.43 9.73
CA GLY A 546 14.89 -26.60 9.27
C GLY A 546 14.04 -26.06 10.40
N ILE A 547 13.43 -24.90 10.11
CA ILE A 547 12.39 -24.25 10.94
C ILE A 547 11.15 -24.03 10.07
N GLN A 548 9.98 -24.22 10.65
CA GLN A 548 8.74 -23.93 9.95
C GLN A 548 8.46 -22.43 9.97
N VAL A 549 8.03 -21.89 8.84
CA VAL A 549 7.58 -20.51 8.74
C VAL A 549 6.26 -20.36 9.46
N ASP A 550 6.32 -19.77 10.62
CA ASP A 550 5.19 -19.43 11.46
C ASP A 550 5.07 -17.90 11.60
N ARG A 551 4.11 -17.45 12.40
CA ARG A 551 3.95 -16.02 12.72
C ARG A 551 5.19 -15.37 13.31
N ASN A 552 6.03 -16.10 14.03
CA ASN A 552 7.25 -15.53 14.59
C ASN A 552 8.27 -15.25 13.48
N ILE A 553 8.41 -16.15 12.52
CA ILE A 553 9.30 -15.96 11.35
C ILE A 553 8.79 -14.80 10.49
N LEU A 554 7.48 -14.77 10.19
CA LEU A 554 6.86 -13.64 9.48
C LEU A 554 7.12 -12.31 10.20
N ASN A 555 6.99 -12.26 11.52
CA ASN A 555 7.27 -11.08 12.32
C ASN A 555 8.74 -10.66 12.32
N ILE A 556 9.70 -11.61 12.27
CA ILE A 556 11.13 -11.30 12.16
C ILE A 556 11.41 -10.51 10.87
N PHE A 557 10.77 -10.91 9.78
CA PHE A 557 10.93 -10.25 8.47
C PHE A 557 9.86 -9.17 8.21
N GLN A 558 8.95 -8.93 9.16
CA GLN A 558 7.86 -7.96 9.07
C GLN A 558 6.95 -8.20 7.86
N GLN A 559 6.68 -9.45 7.60
CA GLN A 559 5.83 -9.88 6.50
C GLN A 559 4.45 -10.28 7.03
N GLU A 560 3.42 -10.03 6.22
CA GLU A 560 2.02 -10.21 6.63
C GLU A 560 1.42 -11.55 6.17
N GLY A 561 2.20 -12.33 5.43
CA GLY A 561 1.77 -13.59 4.87
C GLY A 561 2.90 -14.19 4.02
N SER A 562 2.81 -14.00 2.70
CA SER A 562 3.87 -14.44 1.79
C SER A 562 4.95 -13.37 1.68
N PHE A 563 6.19 -13.80 1.50
CA PHE A 563 7.33 -12.92 1.20
C PHE A 563 8.29 -13.61 0.24
N TYR A 564 9.26 -12.87 -0.29
CA TYR A 564 10.26 -13.44 -1.19
C TYR A 564 11.62 -13.48 -0.50
N ILE A 565 12.39 -14.53 -0.77
CA ILE A 565 13.79 -14.65 -0.39
C ILE A 565 14.64 -14.91 -1.64
N THR A 566 15.86 -14.41 -1.66
CA THR A 566 16.83 -14.79 -2.69
C THR A 566 17.58 -16.04 -2.23
N ALA A 567 17.40 -17.15 -2.91
CA ALA A 567 18.14 -18.37 -2.63
C ALA A 567 19.64 -18.21 -2.94
N SER A 568 20.50 -19.09 -2.40
CA SER A 568 21.97 -19.01 -2.60
C SER A 568 22.43 -19.12 -4.05
N TRP A 569 21.58 -19.66 -4.92
CA TRP A 569 21.82 -19.75 -6.37
C TRP A 569 21.25 -18.56 -7.17
N GLY A 570 20.76 -17.50 -6.48
CA GLY A 570 20.40 -16.23 -7.10
C GLY A 570 18.94 -16.08 -7.50
N GLU A 571 18.07 -17.05 -7.20
CA GLU A 571 16.65 -17.01 -7.55
C GLU A 571 15.78 -16.51 -6.42
N ALA A 572 14.73 -15.76 -6.77
CA ALA A 572 13.71 -15.34 -5.84
C ALA A 572 12.72 -16.50 -5.59
N GLN A 573 12.55 -16.89 -4.33
CA GLN A 573 11.60 -17.91 -3.88
C GLN A 573 10.50 -17.27 -3.05
N LYS A 574 9.24 -17.50 -3.42
CA LYS A 574 8.10 -17.13 -2.59
C LYS A 574 8.02 -18.05 -1.37
N VAL A 575 7.86 -17.47 -0.20
CA VAL A 575 7.75 -18.18 1.08
C VAL A 575 6.37 -17.92 1.66
N ASP A 576 5.64 -18.98 1.96
CA ASP A 576 4.31 -18.91 2.56
C ASP A 576 4.33 -19.41 4.03
N GLU A 577 3.34 -19.01 4.84
CA GLU A 577 3.17 -19.55 6.19
C GLU A 577 2.94 -21.06 6.10
N GLY A 578 3.69 -21.83 6.90
CA GLY A 578 3.68 -23.30 6.85
C GLY A 578 4.83 -23.91 6.04
N ASP A 579 5.52 -23.14 5.20
CA ASP A 579 6.72 -23.58 4.50
C ASP A 579 7.89 -23.84 5.47
N MET A 580 8.94 -24.46 4.96
CA MET A 580 10.15 -24.72 5.72
C MET A 580 11.32 -23.90 5.17
N LEU A 581 11.98 -23.15 6.06
CA LEU A 581 13.29 -22.58 5.77
C LEU A 581 14.36 -23.52 6.28
N VAL A 582 15.21 -23.98 5.38
CA VAL A 582 16.16 -25.05 5.66
C VAL A 582 17.59 -24.69 5.28
N THR A 583 18.55 -25.30 5.96
CA THR A 583 19.98 -25.31 5.60
C THR A 583 20.52 -26.72 5.53
N THR A 584 21.49 -26.98 4.68
CA THR A 584 22.11 -28.31 4.53
C THR A 584 23.02 -28.65 5.71
N LEU A 585 23.06 -29.93 6.06
CA LEU A 585 24.00 -30.48 7.03
C LEU A 585 25.04 -31.39 6.33
N PRO A 586 26.31 -31.46 6.80
CA PRO A 586 26.88 -30.66 7.88
C PRO A 586 26.96 -29.16 7.52
N LEU A 587 26.88 -28.30 8.53
CA LEU A 587 26.98 -26.85 8.34
C LEU A 587 28.34 -26.50 7.70
N THR A 588 28.32 -25.71 6.66
CA THR A 588 29.49 -25.13 6.00
C THR A 588 29.85 -23.77 6.64
N GLU A 589 31.07 -23.28 6.37
CA GLU A 589 31.47 -21.93 6.83
C GLU A 589 30.51 -20.82 6.37
N LYS A 590 29.86 -21.02 5.23
CA LYS A 590 28.83 -20.12 4.71
C LYS A 590 27.46 -20.80 4.83
N LEU A 591 26.66 -20.36 5.80
CA LEU A 591 25.29 -20.81 5.97
C LEU A 591 24.45 -20.36 4.75
N GLU A 592 23.73 -21.30 4.14
CA GLU A 592 22.82 -21.04 3.04
C GLU A 592 21.41 -21.43 3.47
N ILE A 593 20.45 -20.50 3.37
CA ILE A 593 19.06 -20.74 3.75
C ILE A 593 18.21 -20.71 2.48
N TYR A 594 17.35 -21.72 2.30
CA TYR A 594 16.41 -21.80 1.18
C TYR A 594 15.07 -22.35 1.63
N ARG A 595 14.05 -22.13 0.81
CA ARG A 595 12.69 -22.56 1.07
C ARG A 595 12.42 -23.96 0.53
N VAL A 596 11.62 -24.74 1.26
CA VAL A 596 10.92 -25.94 0.78
C VAL A 596 9.44 -25.78 1.13
N ALA A 597 8.55 -25.98 0.15
CA ALA A 597 7.10 -25.86 0.37
C ALA A 597 6.64 -26.85 1.48
N GLY A 598 5.75 -26.39 2.36
CA GLY A 598 5.34 -27.15 3.55
C GLY A 598 4.78 -28.52 3.22
N LYS A 599 3.93 -28.62 2.19
CA LYS A 599 3.36 -29.90 1.72
C LYS A 599 4.47 -30.82 1.18
N GLU A 600 5.31 -30.32 0.29
CA GLU A 600 6.41 -31.06 -0.28
C GLU A 600 7.39 -31.54 0.80
N PHE A 601 7.69 -30.67 1.77
CA PHE A 601 8.55 -31.02 2.89
C PHE A 601 7.98 -32.19 3.68
N SER A 602 6.70 -32.19 3.99
CA SER A 602 6.02 -33.26 4.73
C SER A 602 6.03 -34.61 3.98
N GLU A 603 6.03 -34.58 2.65
CA GLU A 603 6.08 -35.77 1.78
C GLU A 603 7.51 -36.33 1.59
N THR A 604 8.52 -35.44 1.63
CA THR A 604 9.89 -35.78 1.21
C THR A 604 10.89 -35.88 2.34
N TYR A 605 10.58 -35.33 3.52
CA TYR A 605 11.48 -35.31 4.67
C TYR A 605 10.86 -35.96 5.89
N THR A 606 11.69 -36.66 6.68
CA THR A 606 11.33 -37.23 8.00
C THR A 606 12.21 -36.65 9.08
N SER A 607 11.66 -36.47 10.29
CA SER A 607 12.43 -36.02 11.45
C SER A 607 13.58 -37.00 11.71
N HIS A 608 14.78 -36.47 11.88
CA HIS A 608 15.98 -37.24 12.20
C HIS A 608 16.33 -36.92 13.67
N SER A 609 15.93 -37.85 14.56
CA SER A 609 16.43 -37.86 15.94
C SER A 609 17.82 -38.50 15.92
N GLY A 610 18.86 -37.67 16.14
CA GLY A 610 20.22 -38.15 16.28
C GLY A 610 20.42 -39.06 17.49
#